data_b6995c8c392bd87fd0ab183410695b98
#
_entry.id   b6995c8c392bd87fd0ab183410695b98
#
_cell.length_a   1.000
_cell.length_b   1.000
_cell.length_c   1.000
_cell.angle_alpha   90.00
_cell.angle_beta   90.00
_cell.angle_gamma   90.00
#
_symmetry.space_group_name_H-M   'P 1'
#
loop_
_entity.id
_entity.type
_entity.pdbx_description
1 polymer ?
#
loop_
_entity_poly.entity_id
_entity_poly.type
_entity_poly.pdbx_seq_one_letter_code
_entity_poly.pdbx_strand_id
1 'polypeptide(L)'
;KDGNTIIIDGGDMYQGSPMLQYLQQHQDIDAVTTAMNLAGYDYVTLGNHDFNYGYHALEKHLSQLNATVIAENVTDSNGETLYPAQIKTLADGTTVGLIGLVTDYINIWENPEHLAGIRIESPRIKAQKTVMYLRENADVVVGVYHGGYERDLVTGQQLSQTDENIAYQLTEQLDLDILLTGQIG
;
A
#
# COMPACT_ATOMS: atom_id res chain seq x y z
N LYS A 1 -6.44 -19.63 -10.79
CA LYS A 1 -5.46 -18.58 -11.09
C LYS A 1 -4.46 -19.15 -12.06
N ASP A 2 -4.31 -18.53 -13.22
CA ASP A 2 -3.26 -18.87 -14.17
C ASP A 2 -1.93 -18.18 -13.78
N GLY A 3 -0.81 -18.58 -14.42
CA GLY A 3 0.51 -18.05 -14.11
C GLY A 3 0.75 -16.60 -14.56
N ASN A 4 -0.21 -15.98 -15.26
CA ASN A 4 -0.15 -14.61 -15.77
C ASN A 4 -1.07 -13.65 -15.02
N THR A 5 -1.59 -14.08 -13.85
CA THR A 5 -2.48 -13.26 -13.00
C THR A 5 -1.78 -12.86 -11.72
N ILE A 6 -1.84 -11.60 -11.37
CA ILE A 6 -1.45 -11.05 -10.06
C ILE A 6 -2.71 -10.53 -9.36
N ILE A 7 -2.92 -10.94 -8.11
CA ILE A 7 -4.03 -10.48 -7.27
C ILE A 7 -3.45 -9.59 -6.18
N ILE A 8 -3.92 -8.35 -6.14
CA ILE A 8 -3.39 -7.32 -5.23
C ILE A 8 -4.53 -6.80 -4.36
N ASP A 9 -4.28 -6.68 -3.06
CA ASP A 9 -5.13 -5.96 -2.14
C ASP A 9 -4.66 -4.51 -2.00
N GLY A 10 -5.61 -3.57 -2.00
CA GLY A 10 -5.35 -2.12 -1.98
C GLY A 10 -5.20 -1.50 -0.61
N GLY A 11 -5.21 -2.27 0.47
CA GLY A 11 -5.15 -1.78 1.86
C GLY A 11 -6.51 -1.57 2.52
N ASP A 12 -6.50 -1.16 3.80
CA ASP A 12 -7.68 -0.95 4.65
C ASP A 12 -8.47 -2.24 4.97
N MET A 13 -7.81 -3.39 5.01
CA MET A 13 -8.45 -4.65 5.34
C MET A 13 -8.58 -4.90 6.84
N TYR A 14 -7.85 -4.14 7.66
CA TYR A 14 -7.67 -4.45 9.07
C TYR A 14 -8.63 -3.69 10.00
N GLN A 15 -9.43 -2.76 9.49
CA GLN A 15 -10.38 -1.95 10.23
C GLN A 15 -11.64 -1.69 9.38
N GLY A 16 -12.76 -1.35 10.01
CA GLY A 16 -13.95 -0.86 9.30
C GLY A 16 -15.26 -1.61 9.64
N SER A 17 -15.22 -2.60 10.53
CA SER A 17 -16.47 -3.26 10.97
C SER A 17 -16.49 -3.55 12.46
N PRO A 18 -17.70 -3.63 13.09
CA PRO A 18 -17.84 -4.04 14.49
C PRO A 18 -17.23 -5.41 14.76
N MET A 19 -17.25 -6.31 13.78
CA MET A 19 -16.65 -7.63 13.90
C MET A 19 -15.13 -7.55 14.01
N LEU A 20 -14.49 -6.74 13.18
CA LEU A 20 -13.04 -6.53 13.27
C LEU A 20 -12.64 -5.92 14.61
N GLN A 21 -13.40 -4.94 15.10
CA GLN A 21 -13.17 -4.37 16.42
C GLN A 21 -13.30 -5.42 17.53
N TYR A 22 -14.29 -6.29 17.45
CA TYR A 22 -14.47 -7.39 18.40
C TYR A 22 -13.29 -8.37 18.36
N LEU A 23 -12.86 -8.79 17.17
CA LEU A 23 -11.73 -9.71 16.98
C LEU A 23 -10.43 -9.10 17.53
N GLN A 24 -10.19 -7.81 17.30
CA GLN A 24 -9.05 -7.08 17.84
C GLN A 24 -9.04 -7.08 19.38
N GLN A 25 -10.19 -6.76 19.99
CA GLN A 25 -10.34 -6.76 21.47
C GLN A 25 -10.10 -8.12 22.10
N HIS A 26 -10.40 -9.21 21.37
CA HIS A 26 -10.21 -10.58 21.83
C HIS A 26 -8.89 -11.20 21.33
N GLN A 27 -8.03 -10.41 20.67
CA GLN A 27 -6.76 -10.85 20.07
C GLN A 27 -6.90 -12.01 19.07
N ASP A 28 -8.08 -12.16 18.47
CA ASP A 28 -8.40 -13.21 17.49
C ASP A 28 -8.41 -12.63 16.07
N ILE A 29 -7.29 -12.04 15.67
CA ILE A 29 -7.10 -11.47 14.34
C ILE A 29 -6.77 -12.54 13.29
N ASP A 30 -6.52 -13.77 13.72
CA ASP A 30 -6.18 -14.88 12.84
C ASP A 30 -7.30 -15.19 11.83
N ALA A 31 -8.55 -14.84 12.17
CA ALA A 31 -9.68 -14.99 11.26
C ALA A 31 -9.56 -14.08 10.00
N VAL A 32 -9.10 -12.84 10.17
CA VAL A 32 -8.90 -11.89 9.05
C VAL A 32 -7.76 -12.39 8.17
N THR A 33 -6.61 -12.70 8.79
CA THR A 33 -5.44 -13.23 8.09
C THR A 33 -5.79 -14.53 7.34
N THR A 34 -6.56 -15.43 7.99
CA THR A 34 -7.03 -16.67 7.36
C THR A 34 -7.89 -16.39 6.13
N ALA A 35 -8.82 -15.43 6.21
CA ALA A 35 -9.68 -15.05 5.09
C ALA A 35 -8.85 -14.47 3.92
N MET A 36 -7.89 -13.58 4.21
CA MET A 36 -6.99 -13.02 3.20
C MET A 36 -6.12 -14.11 2.55
N ASN A 37 -5.57 -15.03 3.35
CA ASN A 37 -4.76 -16.14 2.85
C ASN A 37 -5.59 -17.09 1.97
N LEU A 38 -6.87 -17.33 2.31
CA LEU A 38 -7.80 -18.11 1.49
C LEU A 38 -8.20 -17.40 0.20
N ALA A 39 -8.30 -16.07 0.21
CA ALA A 39 -8.56 -15.27 -0.99
C ALA A 39 -7.41 -15.35 -2.01
N GLY A 40 -6.20 -15.67 -1.56
CA GLY A 40 -5.05 -15.98 -2.42
C GLY A 40 -4.43 -14.73 -3.06
N TYR A 41 -4.36 -13.63 -2.32
CA TYR A 41 -3.60 -12.45 -2.73
C TYR A 41 -2.12 -12.79 -2.94
N ASP A 42 -1.51 -12.19 -3.96
CA ASP A 42 -0.05 -12.23 -4.16
C ASP A 42 0.65 -11.11 -3.41
N TYR A 43 0.02 -9.93 -3.45
CA TYR A 43 0.54 -8.71 -2.84
C TYR A 43 -0.55 -7.98 -2.08
N VAL A 44 -0.13 -7.28 -1.04
CA VAL A 44 -0.98 -6.43 -0.21
C VAL A 44 -0.25 -5.11 -0.02
N THR A 45 -0.90 -3.97 -0.30
CA THR A 45 -0.41 -2.69 0.19
C THR A 45 -1.08 -2.34 1.52
N LEU A 46 -0.64 -1.25 2.16
CA LEU A 46 -1.23 -0.79 3.41
C LEU A 46 -2.14 0.41 3.14
N GLY A 47 -3.23 0.49 3.90
CA GLY A 47 -4.09 1.65 3.96
C GLY A 47 -3.94 2.43 5.26
N ASN A 48 -4.59 3.58 5.36
CA ASN A 48 -4.49 4.43 6.54
C ASN A 48 -5.17 3.78 7.77
N HIS A 49 -6.26 3.07 7.57
CA HIS A 49 -6.97 2.39 8.66
C HIS A 49 -6.26 1.15 9.20
N ASP A 50 -5.30 0.60 8.48
CA ASP A 50 -4.53 -0.54 8.96
C ASP A 50 -3.68 -0.16 10.20
N PHE A 51 -3.35 1.11 10.38
CA PHE A 51 -2.58 1.63 11.52
C PHE A 51 -3.42 1.95 12.76
N ASN A 52 -4.75 1.92 12.69
CA ASN A 52 -5.64 2.39 13.78
C ASN A 52 -5.49 1.59 15.10
N TYR A 53 -5.01 0.37 15.04
CA TYR A 53 -4.73 -0.44 16.23
C TYR A 53 -3.24 -0.45 16.63
N GLY A 54 -2.44 0.40 15.99
CA GLY A 54 -1.01 0.55 16.19
C GLY A 54 -0.16 -0.42 15.37
N TYR A 55 1.04 0.03 15.01
CA TYR A 55 1.94 -0.71 14.12
C TYR A 55 2.31 -2.10 14.66
N HIS A 56 2.48 -2.26 15.97
CA HIS A 56 2.80 -3.57 16.55
C HIS A 56 1.69 -4.62 16.30
N ALA A 57 0.43 -4.21 16.39
CA ALA A 57 -0.70 -5.10 16.08
C ALA A 57 -0.76 -5.42 14.59
N LEU A 58 -0.53 -4.40 13.75
CA LEU A 58 -0.45 -4.55 12.30
C LEU A 58 0.69 -5.50 11.90
N GLU A 59 1.90 -5.31 12.42
CA GLU A 59 3.08 -6.15 12.13
C GLU A 59 2.80 -7.63 12.44
N LYS A 60 2.15 -7.91 13.57
CA LYS A 60 1.74 -9.27 13.93
C LYS A 60 0.80 -9.88 12.88
N HIS A 61 -0.17 -9.10 12.39
CA HIS A 61 -1.07 -9.52 11.31
C HIS A 61 -0.31 -9.77 10.02
N LEU A 62 0.51 -8.82 9.57
CA LEU A 62 1.28 -8.92 8.34
C LEU A 62 2.25 -10.11 8.33
N SER A 63 2.82 -10.46 9.48
CA SER A 63 3.73 -11.60 9.61
C SER A 63 3.08 -12.96 9.35
N GLN A 64 1.75 -13.04 9.37
CA GLN A 64 0.97 -14.25 9.14
C GLN A 64 0.36 -14.33 7.74
N LEU A 65 0.50 -13.27 6.92
CA LEU A 65 0.02 -13.25 5.55
C LEU A 65 0.90 -14.11 4.65
N ASN A 66 0.26 -14.85 3.74
CA ASN A 66 0.95 -15.54 2.65
C ASN A 66 1.33 -14.56 1.51
N ALA A 67 0.61 -13.46 1.38
CA ALA A 67 0.89 -12.40 0.42
C ALA A 67 2.15 -11.63 0.80
N THR A 68 2.86 -11.11 -0.19
CA THR A 68 3.97 -10.18 0.02
C THR A 68 3.42 -8.77 0.27
N VAL A 69 3.81 -8.16 1.38
CA VAL A 69 3.45 -6.76 1.67
C VAL A 69 4.38 -5.82 0.90
N ILE A 70 3.80 -4.81 0.26
CA ILE A 70 4.49 -3.75 -0.46
C ILE A 70 4.00 -2.39 0.03
N ALA A 71 4.85 -1.59 0.64
CA ALA A 71 4.56 -0.23 1.11
C ALA A 71 5.88 0.55 1.22
N GLU A 72 6.39 1.00 0.09
CA GLU A 72 7.74 1.55 -0.08
C GLU A 72 8.04 2.74 0.84
N ASN A 73 7.04 3.55 1.13
CA ASN A 73 7.18 4.74 1.97
C ASN A 73 6.93 4.51 3.46
N VAL A 74 6.72 3.26 3.88
CA VAL A 74 6.74 2.88 5.30
C VAL A 74 8.14 2.46 5.68
N THR A 75 8.78 3.22 6.57
CA THR A 75 10.18 3.05 6.94
C THR A 75 10.36 2.87 8.44
N ASP A 76 11.48 2.32 8.83
CA ASP A 76 11.92 2.28 10.22
C ASP A 76 12.46 3.65 10.68
N SER A 77 12.91 3.74 11.92
CA SER A 77 13.50 4.96 12.50
C SER A 77 14.79 5.42 11.81
N ASN A 78 15.46 4.55 11.05
CA ASN A 78 16.69 4.85 10.29
C ASN A 78 16.38 5.29 8.86
N GLY A 79 15.11 5.22 8.41
CA GLY A 79 14.67 5.53 7.06
C GLY A 79 14.79 4.35 6.08
N GLU A 80 15.06 3.14 6.59
CA GLU A 80 15.08 1.92 5.77
C GLU A 80 13.63 1.46 5.50
N THR A 81 13.34 1.15 4.24
CA THR A 81 12.01 0.66 3.82
C THR A 81 11.70 -0.69 4.43
N LEU A 82 10.56 -0.82 5.11
CA LEU A 82 10.13 -2.06 5.75
C LEU A 82 9.48 -3.04 4.76
N TYR A 83 8.77 -2.53 3.76
CA TYR A 83 8.01 -3.32 2.79
C TYR A 83 8.36 -2.91 1.36
N PRO A 84 9.54 -3.33 0.86
CA PRO A 84 10.10 -2.84 -0.40
C PRO A 84 9.30 -3.30 -1.62
N ALA A 85 9.41 -2.53 -2.68
CA ALA A 85 8.93 -2.87 -4.01
C ALA A 85 9.45 -4.23 -4.49
N GLN A 86 8.72 -4.88 -5.39
CA GLN A 86 9.00 -6.23 -5.87
C GLN A 86 9.05 -6.29 -7.39
N ILE A 87 9.76 -7.30 -7.93
CA ILE A 87 9.67 -7.66 -9.34
C ILE A 87 9.15 -9.09 -9.43
N LYS A 88 8.06 -9.28 -10.16
CA LYS A 88 7.43 -10.59 -10.41
C LYS A 88 7.57 -10.99 -11.86
N THR A 89 8.12 -12.17 -12.11
CA THR A 89 8.08 -12.77 -13.45
C THR A 89 6.82 -13.60 -13.60
N LEU A 90 6.06 -13.35 -14.66
CA LEU A 90 4.87 -14.10 -15.05
C LEU A 90 5.23 -15.38 -15.81
N ALA A 91 4.25 -16.26 -16.03
CA ALA A 91 4.49 -17.54 -16.70
C ALA A 91 4.91 -17.39 -18.19
N ASP A 92 4.53 -16.29 -18.83
CA ASP A 92 4.93 -15.95 -20.21
C ASP A 92 6.30 -15.28 -20.29
N GLY A 93 6.96 -15.05 -19.16
CA GLY A 93 8.27 -14.40 -19.06
C GLY A 93 8.21 -12.88 -18.84
N THR A 94 7.03 -12.24 -18.92
CA THR A 94 6.87 -10.82 -18.65
C THR A 94 7.25 -10.50 -17.21
N THR A 95 8.05 -9.45 -16.99
CA THR A 95 8.44 -8.98 -15.66
C THR A 95 7.62 -7.76 -15.27
N VAL A 96 7.02 -7.81 -14.08
CA VAL A 96 6.19 -6.75 -13.51
C VAL A 96 6.85 -6.19 -12.27
N GLY A 97 7.23 -4.92 -12.30
CA GLY A 97 7.68 -4.16 -11.13
C GLY A 97 6.46 -3.64 -10.36
N LEU A 98 6.41 -3.91 -9.07
CA LEU A 98 5.30 -3.58 -8.18
C LEU A 98 5.79 -2.69 -7.06
N ILE A 99 5.19 -1.52 -6.89
CA ILE A 99 5.46 -0.60 -5.78
C ILE A 99 4.16 -0.24 -5.07
N GLY A 100 4.10 -0.51 -3.76
CA GLY A 100 3.01 -0.05 -2.90
C GLY A 100 3.34 1.27 -2.25
N LEU A 101 2.36 2.14 -2.12
CA LEU A 101 2.48 3.47 -1.49
C LEU A 101 1.23 3.74 -0.65
N VAL A 102 1.40 4.45 0.45
CA VAL A 102 0.30 4.89 1.32
C VAL A 102 0.41 6.39 1.57
N THR A 103 -0.73 7.05 1.79
CA THR A 103 -0.74 8.49 2.08
C THR A 103 0.06 8.81 3.35
N ASP A 104 0.91 9.83 3.30
CA ASP A 104 1.66 10.32 4.47
C ASP A 104 0.79 11.16 5.42
N TYR A 105 -0.46 11.43 5.07
CA TYR A 105 -1.46 12.02 5.96
C TYR A 105 -1.79 11.15 7.18
N ILE A 106 -1.43 9.88 7.18
CA ILE A 106 -1.44 9.01 8.37
C ILE A 106 -0.71 9.68 9.54
N ASN A 107 0.40 10.37 9.29
CA ASN A 107 1.13 11.11 10.33
C ASN A 107 0.31 12.25 10.98
N ILE A 108 -0.76 12.70 10.33
CA ILE A 108 -1.67 13.75 10.81
C ILE A 108 -2.88 13.15 11.50
N TRP A 109 -3.42 12.06 10.94
CA TRP A 109 -4.66 11.46 11.41
C TRP A 109 -4.45 10.51 12.59
N GLU A 110 -3.30 9.82 12.62
CA GLU A 110 -3.08 8.74 13.57
C GLU A 110 -2.43 9.23 14.86
N ASN A 111 -2.73 8.55 15.97
CA ASN A 111 -2.03 8.80 17.22
C ASN A 111 -0.53 8.47 17.04
N PRO A 112 0.39 9.38 17.41
CA PRO A 112 1.83 9.12 17.31
C PRO A 112 2.30 7.83 18.00
N GLU A 113 1.62 7.39 19.07
CA GLU A 113 1.92 6.12 19.75
C GLU A 113 1.64 4.90 18.85
N HIS A 114 0.67 5.00 17.93
CA HIS A 114 0.37 3.94 16.98
C HIS A 114 1.44 3.80 15.89
N LEU A 115 2.21 4.85 15.65
CA LEU A 115 3.30 4.87 14.68
C LEU A 115 4.68 4.70 15.34
N ALA A 116 4.72 4.27 16.62
CA ALA A 116 5.99 4.10 17.32
C ALA A 116 6.91 3.11 16.61
N GLY A 117 8.13 3.55 16.31
CA GLY A 117 9.16 2.74 15.64
C GLY A 117 9.15 2.82 14.11
N ILE A 118 8.14 3.45 13.50
CA ILE A 118 8.05 3.63 12.05
C ILE A 118 7.87 5.09 11.67
N ARG A 119 8.01 5.37 10.38
CA ARG A 119 7.69 6.65 9.74
C ARG A 119 6.98 6.39 8.42
N ILE A 120 5.99 7.23 8.12
CA ILE A 120 5.37 7.26 6.80
C ILE A 120 5.99 8.44 6.06
N GLU A 121 6.87 8.15 5.12
CA GLU A 121 7.53 9.18 4.32
C GLU A 121 6.64 9.64 3.16
N SER A 122 6.98 10.78 2.55
CA SER A 122 6.26 11.25 1.37
C SER A 122 6.28 10.18 0.26
N PRO A 123 5.12 9.66 -0.16
CA PRO A 123 5.06 8.62 -1.18
C PRO A 123 5.70 9.07 -2.50
N ARG A 124 5.52 10.34 -2.87
CA ARG A 124 6.11 10.92 -4.07
C ARG A 124 7.64 10.92 -4.05
N ILE A 125 8.23 11.34 -2.94
CA ILE A 125 9.69 11.44 -2.82
C ILE A 125 10.32 10.06 -2.74
N LYS A 126 9.73 9.19 -1.92
CA LYS A 126 10.26 7.84 -1.69
C LYS A 126 10.20 6.97 -2.94
N ALA A 127 9.12 7.10 -3.74
CA ALA A 127 8.92 6.30 -4.93
C ALA A 127 9.88 6.61 -6.08
N GLN A 128 10.37 7.85 -6.21
CA GLN A 128 11.14 8.29 -7.39
C GLN A 128 12.30 7.35 -7.73
N LYS A 129 13.16 7.08 -6.76
CA LYS A 129 14.36 6.25 -6.97
C LYS A 129 14.00 4.80 -7.24
N THR A 130 12.99 4.29 -6.53
CA THR A 130 12.53 2.90 -6.67
C THR A 130 11.86 2.68 -8.03
N VAL A 131 11.02 3.62 -8.49
CA VAL A 131 10.39 3.54 -9.82
C VAL A 131 11.44 3.56 -10.94
N MET A 132 12.47 4.40 -10.84
CA MET A 132 13.58 4.38 -11.80
C MET A 132 14.26 3.01 -11.86
N TYR A 133 14.53 2.41 -10.70
CA TYR A 133 15.09 1.06 -10.63
C TYR A 133 14.16 0.01 -11.25
N LEU A 134 12.86 0.06 -10.94
CA LEU A 134 11.88 -0.86 -11.51
C LEU A 134 11.80 -0.72 -13.03
N ARG A 135 11.84 0.51 -13.55
CA ARG A 135 11.79 0.79 -15.00
C ARG A 135 12.99 0.21 -15.76
N GLU A 136 14.16 0.15 -15.13
CA GLU A 136 15.36 -0.47 -15.71
C GLU A 136 15.34 -2.00 -15.65
N ASN A 137 14.49 -2.61 -14.79
CA ASN A 137 14.56 -4.04 -14.48
C ASN A 137 13.24 -4.79 -14.70
N ALA A 138 12.17 -4.13 -15.16
CA ALA A 138 10.88 -4.74 -15.43
C ALA A 138 10.28 -4.23 -16.75
N ASP A 139 9.46 -5.07 -17.39
CA ASP A 139 8.76 -4.74 -18.64
C ASP A 139 7.57 -3.81 -18.38
N VAL A 140 6.91 -3.98 -17.24
CA VAL A 140 5.74 -3.19 -16.80
C VAL A 140 5.94 -2.74 -15.37
N VAL A 141 5.65 -1.47 -15.07
CA VAL A 141 5.73 -0.91 -13.72
C VAL A 141 4.34 -0.53 -13.23
N VAL A 142 3.92 -1.14 -12.13
CA VAL A 142 2.60 -0.96 -11.51
C VAL A 142 2.78 -0.32 -10.14
N GLY A 143 2.19 0.86 -9.95
CA GLY A 143 2.00 1.47 -8.65
C GLY A 143 0.67 1.05 -8.03
N VAL A 144 0.67 0.82 -6.72
CA VAL A 144 -0.55 0.60 -5.92
C VAL A 144 -0.52 1.65 -4.81
N TYR A 145 -1.36 2.66 -4.93
CA TYR A 145 -1.40 3.78 -3.99
C TYR A 145 -2.69 3.77 -3.18
N HIS A 146 -2.57 3.66 -1.86
CA HIS A 146 -3.69 3.88 -0.97
C HIS A 146 -3.86 5.37 -0.67
N GLY A 147 -4.67 6.01 -1.48
CA GLY A 147 -5.01 7.42 -1.50
C GLY A 147 -5.80 7.73 -2.77
N GLY A 148 -6.47 8.88 -2.78
CA GLY A 148 -7.34 9.31 -3.88
C GLY A 148 -6.66 10.25 -4.87
N TYR A 149 -7.45 10.69 -5.85
CA TYR A 149 -7.07 11.71 -6.82
C TYR A 149 -7.40 13.10 -6.30
N GLU A 150 -6.44 14.00 -6.33
CA GLU A 150 -6.62 15.42 -5.99
C GLU A 150 -7.18 16.23 -7.15
N ARG A 151 -7.24 15.64 -8.35
CA ARG A 151 -7.79 16.27 -9.56
C ARG A 151 -8.71 15.33 -10.31
N ASP A 152 -9.71 15.89 -10.96
CA ASP A 152 -10.56 15.21 -11.92
C ASP A 152 -9.75 14.80 -13.16
N LEU A 153 -9.77 13.53 -13.53
CA LEU A 153 -8.94 12.97 -14.60
C LEU A 153 -9.35 13.46 -16.01
N VAL A 154 -10.58 13.95 -16.17
CA VAL A 154 -11.09 14.40 -17.48
C VAL A 154 -10.91 15.90 -17.64
N THR A 155 -11.25 16.66 -16.61
CA THR A 155 -11.27 18.13 -16.66
C THR A 155 -9.99 18.76 -16.12
N GLY A 156 -9.19 18.03 -15.33
CA GLY A 156 -8.02 18.53 -14.59
C GLY A 156 -8.41 19.44 -13.42
N GLN A 157 -9.71 19.60 -13.12
CA GLN A 157 -10.17 20.43 -12.02
C GLN A 157 -9.67 19.88 -10.69
N GLN A 158 -9.16 20.77 -9.84
CA GLN A 158 -8.75 20.40 -8.47
C GLN A 158 -9.97 20.02 -7.62
N LEU A 159 -9.94 18.82 -7.04
CA LEU A 159 -10.99 18.26 -6.20
C LEU A 159 -10.68 18.44 -4.71
N SER A 160 -9.38 18.42 -4.35
CA SER A 160 -8.92 18.60 -2.97
C SER A 160 -7.93 19.77 -2.88
N GLN A 161 -7.95 20.50 -1.75
CA GLN A 161 -7.00 21.57 -1.44
C GLN A 161 -5.87 21.10 -0.50
N THR A 162 -5.90 19.83 -0.12
CA THR A 162 -4.89 19.21 0.75
C THR A 162 -4.06 18.21 -0.04
N ASP A 163 -2.85 17.91 0.43
CA ASP A 163 -1.99 16.88 -0.15
C ASP A 163 -2.31 15.46 0.37
N GLU A 164 -3.50 15.28 0.94
CA GLU A 164 -4.02 13.98 1.40
C GLU A 164 -4.08 12.97 0.25
N ASN A 165 -4.58 13.44 -0.89
CA ASN A 165 -4.70 12.69 -2.13
C ASN A 165 -3.73 13.27 -3.16
N ILE A 166 -2.85 12.43 -3.71
CA ILE A 166 -1.83 12.86 -4.67
C ILE A 166 -1.70 11.90 -5.87
N ALA A 167 -2.71 11.06 -6.12
CA ALA A 167 -2.63 10.07 -7.20
C ALA A 167 -2.37 10.70 -8.57
N TYR A 168 -2.95 11.88 -8.86
CA TYR A 168 -2.68 12.60 -10.10
C TYR A 168 -1.21 13.04 -10.18
N GLN A 169 -0.66 13.59 -9.10
CA GLN A 169 0.76 13.97 -9.05
C GLN A 169 1.68 12.76 -9.24
N LEU A 170 1.31 11.59 -8.68
CA LEU A 170 2.09 10.36 -8.86
C LEU A 170 2.11 9.93 -10.32
N THR A 171 0.98 10.01 -11.04
CA THR A 171 0.93 9.68 -12.48
C THR A 171 1.74 10.65 -13.35
N GLU A 172 1.83 11.92 -12.97
CA GLU A 172 2.58 12.93 -13.72
C GLU A 172 4.09 12.87 -13.47
N GLN A 173 4.51 12.41 -12.30
CA GLN A 173 5.90 12.52 -11.85
C GLN A 173 6.67 11.21 -11.79
N LEU A 174 5.95 10.08 -11.81
CA LEU A 174 6.53 8.74 -11.77
C LEU A 174 6.28 8.04 -13.11
N ASP A 175 7.29 7.36 -13.61
CA ASP A 175 7.20 6.57 -14.85
C ASP A 175 6.54 5.22 -14.58
N LEU A 176 5.22 5.26 -14.32
CA LEU A 176 4.35 4.09 -14.10
C LEU A 176 3.54 3.80 -15.36
N ASP A 177 3.38 2.53 -15.70
CA ASP A 177 2.45 2.10 -16.77
C ASP A 177 1.02 2.04 -16.23
N ILE A 178 0.86 1.65 -14.96
CA ILE A 178 -0.44 1.52 -14.30
C ILE A 178 -0.33 2.08 -12.89
N LEU A 179 -1.32 2.87 -12.47
CA LEU A 179 -1.54 3.23 -11.08
C LEU A 179 -2.91 2.71 -10.63
N LEU A 180 -2.91 1.79 -9.67
CA LEU A 180 -4.10 1.34 -8.97
C LEU A 180 -4.27 2.19 -7.71
N THR A 181 -5.46 2.70 -7.46
CA THR A 181 -5.76 3.50 -6.26
C THR A 181 -6.73 2.75 -5.37
N GLY A 182 -6.45 2.73 -4.05
CA GLY A 182 -7.39 2.40 -3.00
C GLY A 182 -7.99 3.69 -2.42
N GLN A 183 -8.84 3.60 -1.41
CA GLN A 183 -9.53 4.74 -0.79
C GLN A 183 -10.35 5.56 -1.79
N ILE A 184 -11.64 5.28 -1.83
CA ILE A 184 -12.64 6.14 -2.47
C ILE A 184 -13.32 6.88 -1.31
N GLY A 185 -12.88 8.11 -1.05
CA GLY A 185 -13.52 9.02 -0.12
C GLY A 185 -14.75 9.67 -0.72
#